data_5d233cc5950e956c480800b59b48e602
#
_entry.id   5d233cc5950e956c480800b59b48e602
#
_cell.length_a   1.000
_cell.length_b   1.000
_cell.length_c   1.000
_cell.angle_alpha   90.00
_cell.angle_beta   90.00
_cell.angle_gamma   90.00
#
_symmetry.space_group_name_H-M   'P 1'
#
loop_
_entity.id
_entity.type
_entity.pdbx_description
1 polymer ?
#
loop_
_entity_poly.entity_id
_entity_poly.type
_entity_poly.pdbx_seq_one_letter_code
_entity_poly.pdbx_strand_id
1 'polypeptide(L)'
;MKFLLTRLIFVIVLTSTSKIGLSHEYWIDPVNYYLKNDEKLVAGIFIGDNFEGSQIAFSKKYFKNSNLFSNNKKIKIRGRLGDFPALNIKETFEGINIIQIESEVNYIHYKNLSKFEVFSSNKGYKNLADKHREKNYPENFVESYKRYAKSLISVENIDGNDVDTNMELELIFLDNPLKNSKKRKR
;
A
#
# COMPACT_ATOMS: atom_id res chain seq x y z
N MET A 1 20.18 19.87 41.42
CA MET A 1 18.94 19.06 41.45
C MET A 1 17.94 19.40 40.37
N LYS A 2 17.62 20.64 40.09
CA LYS A 2 16.68 21.03 39.00
C LYS A 2 17.13 20.59 37.58
N PHE A 3 18.42 20.68 37.25
CA PHE A 3 18.97 20.27 35.95
C PHE A 3 18.92 18.74 35.72
N LEU A 4 19.03 17.95 36.75
CA LEU A 4 18.93 16.49 36.63
C LEU A 4 17.48 16.04 36.37
N LEU A 5 16.52 16.71 37.01
CA LEU A 5 15.10 16.44 36.82
C LEU A 5 14.63 16.79 35.39
N THR A 6 15.11 17.91 34.84
CA THR A 6 14.77 18.34 33.46
C THR A 6 15.34 17.38 32.40
N ARG A 7 16.55 16.86 32.64
CA ARG A 7 17.15 15.85 31.72
C ARG A 7 16.42 14.51 31.83
N LEU A 8 15.97 14.12 33.02
CA LEU A 8 15.20 12.88 33.20
C LEU A 8 13.83 12.95 32.52
N ILE A 9 13.13 14.09 32.60
CA ILE A 9 11.86 14.32 31.91
C ILE A 9 12.06 14.30 30.39
N PHE A 10 13.14 14.87 29.85
CA PHE A 10 13.44 14.88 28.44
C PHE A 10 13.73 13.47 27.89
N VAL A 11 14.41 12.62 28.65
CA VAL A 11 14.65 11.21 28.30
C VAL A 11 13.36 10.39 28.32
N ILE A 12 12.47 10.62 29.28
CA ILE A 12 11.18 9.91 29.37
C ILE A 12 10.25 10.29 28.21
N VAL A 13 10.27 11.55 27.76
CA VAL A 13 9.47 11.99 26.61
C VAL A 13 9.99 11.39 25.28
N LEU A 14 11.30 11.15 25.14
CA LEU A 14 11.87 10.54 23.95
C LEU A 14 11.57 9.02 23.85
N THR A 15 11.29 8.35 24.96
CA THR A 15 11.06 6.88 24.95
C THR A 15 9.59 6.48 24.76
N SER A 16 8.67 7.44 24.76
CA SER A 16 7.21 7.17 24.70
C SER A 16 6.63 7.09 23.27
N THR A 17 7.43 7.18 22.22
CA THR A 17 6.96 6.97 20.84
C THR A 17 7.23 5.56 20.32
N SER A 18 6.88 4.53 21.09
CA SER A 18 6.72 3.20 20.52
C SER A 18 5.51 3.25 19.58
N LYS A 19 5.76 3.49 18.30
CA LYS A 19 4.75 3.30 17.26
C LYS A 19 4.30 1.85 17.35
N ILE A 20 3.08 1.65 17.82
CA ILE A 20 2.41 0.36 17.77
C ILE A 20 2.39 -0.02 16.29
N GLY A 21 2.98 -1.16 15.95
CA GLY A 21 3.04 -1.65 14.57
C GLY A 21 1.63 -1.97 14.08
N LEU A 22 0.93 -0.97 13.57
CA LEU A 22 -0.34 -1.11 12.88
C LEU A 22 -0.06 -1.72 11.50
N SER A 23 -0.96 -2.55 11.01
CA SER A 23 -0.92 -3.00 9.62
C SER A 23 -1.12 -1.78 8.74
N HIS A 24 -0.05 -1.34 8.13
CA HIS A 24 -0.07 -0.17 7.27
C HIS A 24 -0.81 -0.45 5.97
N GLU A 25 -1.51 0.56 5.47
CA GLU A 25 -2.04 0.61 4.12
C GLU A 25 -0.90 0.58 3.11
N TYR A 26 -1.21 0.14 1.91
CA TYR A 26 -0.27 0.04 0.80
C TYR A 26 -0.95 0.59 -0.44
N TRP A 27 -0.39 1.65 -1.04
CA TRP A 27 -1.03 2.29 -2.19
C TRP A 27 -0.02 2.78 -3.21
N ILE A 28 -0.52 2.99 -4.42
CA ILE A 28 0.18 3.57 -5.55
C ILE A 28 -0.27 5.01 -5.69
N ASP A 29 0.68 5.94 -5.75
CA ASP A 29 0.40 7.36 -5.95
C ASP A 29 1.10 7.86 -7.21
N PRO A 30 0.39 7.93 -8.34
CA PRO A 30 0.90 8.52 -9.57
C PRO A 30 1.16 10.02 -9.40
N VAL A 31 2.30 10.49 -9.91
CA VAL A 31 2.61 11.92 -9.95
C VAL A 31 1.56 12.68 -10.77
N ASN A 32 1.03 12.04 -11.82
CA ASN A 32 -0.06 12.57 -12.61
C ASN A 32 -1.02 11.43 -13.01
N TYR A 33 -2.31 11.66 -12.82
CA TYR A 33 -3.37 10.71 -13.20
C TYR A 33 -3.86 10.87 -14.64
N TYR A 34 -3.43 11.94 -15.33
CA TYR A 34 -3.76 12.26 -16.72
C TYR A 34 -2.48 12.56 -17.47
N LEU A 35 -2.09 11.63 -18.34
CA LEU A 35 -0.85 11.70 -19.10
C LEU A 35 -1.10 11.97 -20.58
N LYS A 36 -0.11 12.56 -21.24
CA LYS A 36 0.03 12.61 -22.69
C LYS A 36 0.82 11.41 -23.20
N ASN A 37 0.70 11.10 -24.49
CA ASN A 37 1.39 9.94 -25.10
C ASN A 37 2.92 9.98 -24.96
N ASP A 38 3.52 11.17 -24.88
CA ASP A 38 4.96 11.36 -24.72
C ASP A 38 5.41 11.43 -23.25
N GLU A 39 4.47 11.42 -22.32
CA GLU A 39 4.77 11.47 -20.89
C GLU A 39 5.01 10.07 -20.31
N LYS A 40 5.98 10.00 -19.42
CA LYS A 40 6.25 8.77 -18.65
C LYS A 40 5.27 8.65 -17.48
N LEU A 41 4.81 7.45 -17.24
CA LEU A 41 4.05 7.14 -16.05
C LEU A 41 5.04 6.96 -14.88
N VAL A 42 5.06 7.93 -13.98
CA VAL A 42 5.86 7.91 -12.75
C VAL A 42 4.93 7.80 -11.56
N ALA A 43 5.19 6.85 -10.66
CA ALA A 43 4.40 6.70 -9.44
C ALA A 43 5.25 6.31 -8.24
N GLY A 44 4.90 6.85 -7.08
CA GLY A 44 5.37 6.42 -5.79
C GLY A 44 4.57 5.22 -5.27
N ILE A 45 5.21 4.42 -4.45
CA ILE A 45 4.54 3.40 -3.65
C ILE A 45 4.72 3.77 -2.20
N PHE A 46 3.63 3.72 -1.45
CA PHE A 46 3.60 4.18 -0.07
C PHE A 46 3.12 3.09 0.88
N ILE A 47 3.61 3.18 2.10
CA ILE A 47 3.15 2.39 3.25
C ILE A 47 2.88 3.36 4.40
N GLY A 48 1.68 3.32 4.95
CA GLY A 48 1.27 4.22 6.03
C GLY A 48 -0.15 3.97 6.51
N ASP A 49 -0.72 4.97 7.17
CA ASP A 49 -2.10 4.95 7.67
C ASP A 49 -2.83 6.21 7.18
N ASN A 50 -4.10 6.09 6.80
CA ASN A 50 -4.96 7.18 6.31
C ASN A 50 -4.34 7.96 5.13
N PHE A 51 -3.66 7.25 4.22
CA PHE A 51 -2.90 7.82 3.09
C PHE A 51 -1.76 8.76 3.50
N GLU A 52 -1.35 8.75 4.75
CA GLU A 52 -0.14 9.38 5.26
C GLU A 52 0.92 8.31 5.51
N GLY A 53 2.08 8.41 4.88
CA GLY A 53 3.08 7.36 5.01
C GLY A 53 4.42 7.65 4.35
N SER A 54 5.26 6.65 4.34
CA SER A 54 6.58 6.69 3.75
C SER A 54 6.57 6.09 2.35
N GLN A 55 7.16 6.80 1.41
CA GLN A 55 7.42 6.26 0.09
C GLN A 55 8.52 5.20 0.17
N ILE A 56 8.34 4.09 -0.53
CA ILE A 56 9.30 3.00 -0.60
C ILE A 56 9.98 2.92 -1.96
N ALA A 57 11.23 2.52 -1.97
CA ALA A 57 11.96 2.24 -3.20
C ALA A 57 11.55 0.89 -3.80
N PHE A 58 11.81 0.71 -5.09
CA PHE A 58 11.59 -0.58 -5.75
C PHE A 58 12.39 -1.70 -5.09
N SER A 59 11.71 -2.80 -4.76
CA SER A 59 12.31 -4.01 -4.19
C SER A 59 11.44 -5.22 -4.53
N LYS A 60 12.06 -6.36 -4.84
CA LYS A 60 11.33 -7.60 -5.16
C LYS A 60 10.33 -8.01 -4.08
N LYS A 61 10.62 -7.71 -2.82
CA LYS A 61 9.73 -7.97 -1.69
C LYS A 61 8.35 -7.33 -1.86
N TYR A 62 8.29 -6.13 -2.42
CA TYR A 62 7.05 -5.37 -2.61
C TYR A 62 6.47 -5.47 -4.02
N PHE A 63 7.20 -6.08 -4.97
CA PHE A 63 6.86 -6.09 -6.39
C PHE A 63 6.99 -7.49 -6.99
N LYS A 64 6.44 -8.52 -6.34
CA LYS A 64 6.43 -9.89 -6.87
C LYS A 64 5.75 -9.97 -8.22
N ASN A 65 4.52 -9.50 -8.27
CA ASN A 65 3.75 -9.32 -9.49
C ASN A 65 3.48 -7.83 -9.67
N SER A 66 3.99 -7.26 -10.73
CA SER A 66 3.77 -5.86 -11.10
C SER A 66 3.52 -5.76 -12.58
N ASN A 67 2.33 -5.30 -12.94
CA ASN A 67 1.87 -5.27 -14.31
C ASN A 67 1.13 -3.96 -14.60
N LEU A 68 1.20 -3.54 -15.85
CA LEU A 68 0.33 -2.52 -16.42
C LEU A 68 -0.65 -3.20 -17.37
N PHE A 69 -1.94 -2.93 -17.19
CA PHE A 69 -3.00 -3.41 -18.06
C PHE A 69 -3.64 -2.23 -18.81
N SER A 70 -4.03 -2.45 -20.06
CA SER A 70 -4.88 -1.54 -20.83
C SER A 70 -5.46 -2.28 -22.04
N ASN A 71 -6.76 -2.17 -22.27
CA ASN A 71 -7.44 -2.67 -23.48
C ASN A 71 -6.99 -4.08 -23.90
N ASN A 72 -7.08 -5.08 -23.01
CA ASN A 72 -6.62 -6.46 -23.22
C ASN A 72 -5.10 -6.63 -23.41
N LYS A 73 -4.31 -5.58 -23.23
CA LYS A 73 -2.85 -5.65 -23.17
C LYS A 73 -2.39 -5.76 -21.75
N LYS A 74 -1.30 -6.51 -21.56
CA LYS A 74 -0.62 -6.66 -20.27
C LYS A 74 0.88 -6.60 -20.49
N ILE A 75 1.54 -5.68 -19.80
CA ILE A 75 3.01 -5.62 -19.78
C ILE A 75 3.51 -5.73 -18.35
N LYS A 76 4.64 -6.40 -18.18
CA LYS A 76 5.27 -6.51 -16.87
C LYS A 76 6.03 -5.22 -16.53
N ILE A 77 5.71 -4.61 -15.42
CA ILE A 77 6.47 -3.48 -14.88
C ILE A 77 7.80 -4.01 -14.36
N ARG A 78 8.89 -3.38 -14.78
CA ARG A 78 10.26 -3.71 -14.35
C ARG A 78 10.87 -2.50 -13.65
N GLY A 79 11.62 -2.76 -12.59
CA GLY A 79 12.39 -1.77 -11.87
C GLY A 79 13.71 -2.36 -11.40
N ARG A 80 14.63 -1.51 -11.02
CA ARG A 80 15.90 -1.88 -10.40
C ARG A 80 15.79 -1.70 -8.90
N LEU A 81 16.46 -2.55 -8.14
CA LEU A 81 16.54 -2.39 -6.69
C LEU A 81 17.00 -0.97 -6.33
N GLY A 82 16.20 -0.29 -5.52
CA GLY A 82 16.48 1.07 -5.08
C GLY A 82 15.95 2.19 -5.97
N ASP A 83 15.30 1.88 -7.11
CA ASP A 83 14.66 2.93 -7.93
C ASP A 83 13.67 3.75 -7.06
N PHE A 84 13.77 5.08 -7.16
CA PHE A 84 12.95 6.02 -6.41
C PHE A 84 12.64 7.26 -7.27
N PRO A 85 11.38 7.57 -7.59
CA PRO A 85 10.19 6.79 -7.29
C PRO A 85 10.24 5.35 -7.81
N ALA A 86 9.49 4.45 -7.15
CA ALA A 86 9.58 3.01 -7.43
C ALA A 86 9.14 2.62 -8.84
N LEU A 87 8.23 3.39 -9.44
CA LEU A 87 7.70 3.16 -10.77
C LEU A 87 8.11 4.28 -11.72
N ASN A 88 8.72 3.89 -12.85
CA ASN A 88 9.04 4.77 -13.97
C ASN A 88 8.81 3.99 -15.27
N ILE A 89 7.56 4.02 -15.73
CA ILE A 89 7.06 3.19 -16.83
C ILE A 89 7.07 4.04 -18.11
N LYS A 90 7.79 3.57 -19.11
CA LYS A 90 7.91 4.28 -20.40
C LYS A 90 6.80 3.89 -21.38
N GLU A 91 6.38 2.63 -21.32
CA GLU A 91 5.37 2.10 -22.23
C GLU A 91 4.01 2.22 -21.57
N THR A 92 3.15 3.03 -22.16
CA THR A 92 1.76 3.22 -21.78
C THR A 92 0.88 3.06 -23.01
N PHE A 93 -0.42 3.02 -22.83
CA PHE A 93 -1.39 2.84 -23.91
C PHE A 93 -2.44 3.94 -23.83
N GLU A 94 -2.98 4.35 -24.95
CA GLU A 94 -4.08 5.30 -25.00
C GLU A 94 -5.31 4.77 -24.25
N GLY A 95 -6.00 5.64 -23.51
CA GLY A 95 -7.12 5.30 -22.64
C GLY A 95 -6.68 4.96 -21.20
N ILE A 96 -7.46 4.13 -20.55
CA ILE A 96 -7.21 3.73 -19.14
C ILE A 96 -6.07 2.72 -19.08
N ASN A 97 -5.09 3.04 -18.24
CA ASN A 97 -3.98 2.19 -17.82
C ASN A 97 -4.16 1.83 -16.35
N ILE A 98 -4.00 0.57 -16.02
CA ILE A 98 -4.18 0.05 -14.66
C ILE A 98 -2.85 -0.50 -14.18
N ILE A 99 -2.29 0.12 -13.16
CA ILE A 99 -1.14 -0.43 -12.44
C ILE A 99 -1.65 -1.43 -11.43
N GLN A 100 -1.12 -2.64 -11.47
CA GLN A 100 -1.39 -3.71 -10.51
C GLN A 100 -0.07 -4.11 -9.84
N ILE A 101 -0.06 -4.17 -8.50
CA ILE A 101 1.10 -4.62 -7.73
C ILE A 101 0.66 -5.58 -6.63
N GLU A 102 1.38 -6.69 -6.54
CA GLU A 102 1.26 -7.69 -5.49
C GLU A 102 2.64 -7.90 -4.84
N SER A 103 2.68 -7.91 -3.51
CA SER A 103 3.91 -8.19 -2.76
C SER A 103 4.19 -9.69 -2.64
N GLU A 104 5.41 -10.06 -2.28
CA GLU A 104 5.69 -11.37 -1.70
C GLU A 104 4.94 -11.55 -0.40
N VAL A 105 4.83 -12.79 0.07
CA VAL A 105 4.34 -13.09 1.41
C VAL A 105 5.31 -12.49 2.43
N ASN A 106 4.77 -11.73 3.35
CA ASN A 106 5.50 -11.14 4.46
C ASN A 106 5.03 -11.77 5.76
N TYR A 107 5.85 -11.67 6.81
CA TYR A 107 5.59 -12.31 8.09
C TYR A 107 5.74 -11.32 9.23
N ILE A 108 4.80 -11.40 10.19
CA ILE A 108 4.86 -10.69 11.48
C ILE A 108 4.97 -11.74 12.58
N HIS A 109 5.97 -11.60 13.43
CA HIS A 109 6.16 -12.46 14.59
C HIS A 109 5.58 -11.78 15.83
N TYR A 110 4.54 -12.35 16.38
CA TYR A 110 3.97 -11.95 17.66
C TYR A 110 4.61 -12.77 18.77
N LYS A 111 5.25 -12.08 19.74
CA LYS A 111 5.83 -12.74 20.91
C LYS A 111 4.77 -13.06 21.97
N ASN A 112 3.66 -12.35 21.94
CA ASN A 112 2.50 -12.54 22.79
C ASN A 112 1.25 -11.99 22.09
N LEU A 113 0.09 -12.41 22.56
CA LEU A 113 -1.19 -12.10 21.93
C LEU A 113 -1.58 -10.61 22.08
N SER A 114 -1.03 -9.88 23.05
CA SER A 114 -1.45 -8.50 23.36
C SER A 114 -1.25 -7.52 22.19
N LYS A 115 -0.15 -7.64 21.43
CA LYS A 115 0.08 -6.81 20.24
C LYS A 115 -0.93 -7.09 19.14
N PHE A 116 -1.27 -8.37 18.94
CA PHE A 116 -2.28 -8.76 17.98
C PHE A 116 -3.67 -8.29 18.37
N GLU A 117 -4.00 -8.32 19.66
CA GLU A 117 -5.27 -7.84 20.21
C GLU A 117 -5.45 -6.33 19.95
N VAL A 118 -4.42 -5.52 20.22
CA VAL A 118 -4.42 -4.09 19.92
C VAL A 118 -4.57 -3.85 18.42
N PHE A 119 -3.79 -4.57 17.61
CA PHE A 119 -3.86 -4.47 16.15
C PHE A 119 -5.25 -4.80 15.62
N SER A 120 -5.78 -5.96 15.97
CA SER A 120 -7.07 -6.44 15.47
C SER A 120 -8.23 -5.53 15.92
N SER A 121 -8.18 -5.02 17.14
CA SER A 121 -9.16 -4.08 17.67
C SER A 121 -9.14 -2.74 16.89
N ASN A 122 -7.96 -2.18 16.64
CA ASN A 122 -7.81 -0.92 15.90
C ASN A 122 -8.27 -1.04 14.43
N LYS A 123 -8.20 -2.23 13.85
CA LYS A 123 -8.71 -2.51 12.49
C LYS A 123 -10.19 -2.94 12.47
N GLY A 124 -10.87 -2.88 13.61
CA GLY A 124 -12.30 -3.21 13.72
C GLY A 124 -12.61 -4.72 13.81
N TYR A 125 -11.59 -5.56 13.88
CA TYR A 125 -11.76 -7.01 14.06
C TYR A 125 -11.97 -7.36 15.52
N LYS A 126 -13.15 -7.07 16.03
CA LYS A 126 -13.52 -7.40 17.41
C LYS A 126 -13.48 -8.91 17.64
N ASN A 127 -13.08 -9.33 18.83
CA ASN A 127 -13.06 -10.72 19.29
C ASN A 127 -12.12 -11.68 18.54
N LEU A 128 -11.20 -11.18 17.71
CA LEU A 128 -10.28 -12.06 16.98
C LEU A 128 -9.25 -12.68 17.93
N ALA A 129 -8.76 -11.93 18.91
CA ALA A 129 -7.88 -12.44 19.97
C ALA A 129 -8.59 -13.44 20.88
N ASP A 130 -9.88 -13.22 21.18
CA ASP A 130 -10.67 -14.19 21.98
C ASP A 130 -10.86 -15.50 21.23
N LYS A 131 -11.20 -15.45 19.95
CA LYS A 131 -11.25 -16.64 19.11
C LYS A 131 -9.92 -17.40 19.03
N HIS A 132 -8.80 -16.69 19.10
CA HIS A 132 -7.47 -17.29 19.16
C HIS A 132 -7.28 -18.07 20.47
N ARG A 133 -7.69 -17.48 21.60
CA ARG A 133 -7.66 -18.13 22.94
C ARG A 133 -8.61 -19.33 23.00
N GLU A 134 -9.84 -19.19 22.53
CA GLU A 134 -10.84 -20.27 22.50
C GLU A 134 -10.35 -21.52 21.74
N LYS A 135 -9.54 -21.31 20.69
CA LYS A 135 -8.94 -22.41 19.92
C LYS A 135 -7.66 -22.94 20.54
N ASN A 136 -7.26 -22.47 21.70
CA ASN A 136 -6.01 -22.84 22.39
C ASN A 136 -4.77 -22.67 21.48
N TYR A 137 -4.76 -21.67 20.60
CA TYR A 137 -3.59 -21.39 19.79
C TYR A 137 -2.47 -20.76 20.64
N PRO A 138 -1.19 -20.99 20.30
CA PRO A 138 -0.06 -20.43 21.05
C PRO A 138 -0.12 -18.90 21.10
N GLU A 139 0.27 -18.29 22.23
CA GLU A 139 0.36 -16.84 22.34
C GLU A 139 1.47 -16.24 21.47
N ASN A 140 2.54 -17.00 21.23
CA ASN A 140 3.56 -16.68 20.25
C ASN A 140 3.22 -17.35 18.92
N PHE A 141 3.07 -16.56 17.89
CA PHE A 141 2.71 -17.07 16.57
C PHE A 141 3.21 -16.14 15.44
N VAL A 142 3.10 -16.63 14.23
CA VAL A 142 3.49 -15.92 13.02
C VAL A 142 2.24 -15.67 12.17
N GLU A 143 2.01 -14.42 11.84
CA GLU A 143 1.03 -14.00 10.84
C GLU A 143 1.71 -13.88 9.49
N SER A 144 1.12 -14.44 8.44
CA SER A 144 1.53 -14.19 7.06
C SER A 144 0.56 -13.25 6.39
N TYR A 145 1.08 -12.32 5.58
CA TYR A 145 0.26 -11.38 4.84
C TYR A 145 0.86 -11.03 3.48
N LYS A 146 0.01 -10.64 2.55
CA LYS A 146 0.37 -10.01 1.28
C LYS A 146 -0.22 -8.62 1.19
N ARG A 147 0.36 -7.79 0.33
CA ARG A 147 -0.17 -6.47 -0.01
C ARG A 147 -0.54 -6.43 -1.48
N TYR A 148 -1.68 -5.84 -1.74
CA TYR A 148 -2.21 -5.62 -3.07
C TYR A 148 -2.46 -4.13 -3.25
N ALA A 149 -2.09 -3.59 -4.40
CA ALA A 149 -2.38 -2.21 -4.75
C ALA A 149 -2.74 -2.11 -6.23
N LYS A 150 -3.69 -1.23 -6.53
CA LYS A 150 -4.17 -0.94 -7.85
C LYS A 150 -4.36 0.56 -8.02
N SER A 151 -4.00 1.10 -9.19
CA SER A 151 -4.23 2.50 -9.52
C SER A 151 -4.58 2.64 -11.00
N LEU A 152 -5.52 3.52 -11.30
CA LEU A 152 -5.98 3.83 -12.65
C LEU A 152 -5.42 5.18 -13.08
N ILE A 153 -4.87 5.22 -14.29
CA ILE A 153 -4.32 6.41 -14.92
C ILE A 153 -4.89 6.50 -16.34
N SER A 154 -5.17 7.69 -16.83
CA SER A 154 -5.54 7.91 -18.23
C SER A 154 -4.38 8.44 -19.04
N VAL A 155 -4.30 8.02 -20.30
CA VAL A 155 -3.34 8.52 -21.29
C VAL A 155 -4.12 9.07 -22.48
N GLU A 156 -3.93 10.32 -22.84
CA GLU A 156 -4.61 11.12 -23.88
C GLU A 156 -6.11 11.28 -23.63
N ASN A 157 -6.82 10.19 -23.42
CA ASN A 157 -8.26 10.19 -23.16
C ASN A 157 -8.61 9.31 -21.96
N ILE A 158 -9.88 9.32 -21.58
CA ILE A 158 -10.43 8.57 -20.45
C ILE A 158 -11.22 7.34 -20.87
N ASP A 159 -10.98 6.84 -22.09
CA ASP A 159 -11.69 5.70 -22.62
C ASP A 159 -11.21 4.41 -21.98
N GLY A 160 -12.15 3.54 -21.70
CA GLY A 160 -11.93 2.28 -20.99
C GLY A 160 -12.51 2.29 -19.59
N ASN A 161 -12.46 1.13 -18.98
CA ASN A 161 -12.94 0.86 -17.63
C ASN A 161 -11.89 0.11 -16.84
N ASP A 162 -12.13 0.00 -15.55
CA ASP A 162 -11.40 -0.93 -14.71
C ASP A 162 -11.72 -2.38 -15.11
N VAL A 163 -10.78 -3.27 -14.93
CA VAL A 163 -10.94 -4.70 -15.23
C VAL A 163 -10.39 -5.54 -14.08
N ASP A 164 -10.85 -6.79 -14.05
CA ASP A 164 -10.26 -7.81 -13.19
C ASP A 164 -8.82 -8.09 -13.64
N THR A 165 -7.86 -7.87 -12.75
CA THR A 165 -6.43 -8.15 -13.00
C THR A 165 -5.97 -9.49 -12.43
N ASN A 166 -6.90 -10.28 -11.88
CA ASN A 166 -6.70 -11.59 -11.26
C ASN A 166 -5.80 -11.53 -10.01
N MET A 167 -5.92 -10.52 -9.17
CA MET A 167 -5.35 -10.55 -7.83
C MET A 167 -6.24 -11.39 -6.90
N GLU A 168 -5.64 -12.04 -5.90
CA GLU A 168 -6.40 -12.80 -4.89
C GLU A 168 -7.39 -11.94 -4.10
N LEU A 169 -7.09 -10.64 -3.96
CA LEU A 169 -7.96 -9.62 -3.38
C LEU A 169 -7.90 -8.38 -4.26
N GLU A 170 -9.05 -7.98 -4.78
CA GLU A 170 -9.16 -6.88 -5.72
C GLU A 170 -10.46 -6.11 -5.55
N LEU A 171 -10.39 -4.79 -5.70
CA LEU A 171 -11.55 -3.93 -5.89
C LEU A 171 -11.62 -3.53 -7.36
N ILE A 172 -12.80 -3.65 -7.96
CA ILE A 172 -13.06 -3.27 -9.35
C ILE A 172 -14.09 -2.15 -9.35
N PHE A 173 -13.75 -1.03 -9.97
CA PHE A 173 -14.68 0.06 -10.18
C PHE A 173 -15.69 -0.32 -11.27
N LEU A 174 -16.98 -0.30 -10.95
CA LEU A 174 -18.06 -0.56 -11.92
C LEU A 174 -18.14 0.56 -12.96
N ASP A 175 -17.85 1.79 -12.56
CA ASP A 175 -17.76 2.95 -13.43
C ASP A 175 -16.35 3.52 -13.42
N ASN A 176 -15.92 4.12 -14.54
CA ASN A 176 -14.63 4.75 -14.62
C ASN A 176 -14.53 5.99 -13.70
N PRO A 177 -13.74 5.93 -12.60
CA PRO A 177 -13.69 7.01 -11.61
C PRO A 177 -13.06 8.30 -12.16
N LEU A 178 -12.28 8.21 -13.23
CA LEU A 178 -11.61 9.38 -13.83
C LEU A 178 -12.58 10.25 -14.65
N LYS A 179 -13.74 9.72 -15.07
CA LYS A 179 -14.77 10.50 -15.77
C LYS A 179 -15.35 11.61 -14.91
N ASN A 180 -15.44 11.42 -13.61
CA ASN A 180 -16.08 12.36 -12.68
C ASN A 180 -15.08 13.30 -11.99
N SER A 181 -13.78 13.02 -12.03
CA SER A 181 -12.75 13.80 -11.34
C SER A 181 -12.47 15.16 -12.01
N LYS A 182 -12.74 15.30 -13.32
CA LYS A 182 -12.65 16.60 -14.03
C LYS A 182 -13.63 17.65 -13.50
N LYS A 183 -14.67 17.26 -12.76
CA LYS A 183 -15.66 18.21 -12.17
C LYS A 183 -15.24 18.78 -10.81
N ARG A 184 -14.24 18.20 -10.16
CA ARG A 184 -13.69 18.73 -8.90
C ARG A 184 -12.39 19.47 -9.17
N LYS A 185 -12.49 20.70 -9.72
CA LYS A 185 -11.42 21.67 -9.54
C LYS A 185 -11.40 22.03 -8.05
N ARG A 186 -10.33 21.71 -7.38
CA ARG A 186 -10.01 22.24 -6.04
C ARG A 186 -9.75 23.73 -6.13
#